data_38e0b012b00d7ebcc4eed5436a17f0e5
#
_entry.id   38e0b012b00d7ebcc4eed5436a17f0e5
#
_cell.length_a   1.000
_cell.length_b   1.000
_cell.length_c   1.000
_cell.angle_alpha   90.00
_cell.angle_beta   90.00
_cell.angle_gamma   90.00
#
_symmetry.space_group_name_H-M   'P 1'
#
loop_
_entity.id
_entity.type
_entity.pdbx_description
1 polymer ?
#
loop_
_entity_poly.entity_id
_entity_poly.type
_entity_poly.pdbx_seq_one_letter_code
_entity_poly.pdbx_strand_id
1 'polypeptide(L)'
;MKAISIGSRYEIYDDTLKAYVGLPAQTYTVCFSQMTGFFLKVRPDLVVKEPVYGVHPEKAEKVLRSFKVFQRNLGVILSGDKGIGKSLFARLLSAKAVEAGYPVIIVDQAFPGIASYIESIEQEVVFLFDEFDKTFGSNHDSDPQSTFLSLFDGTSQGKKLFIITCNSLHGLNDYMVNRPGRFHYHFRFGYPTGEEIRQYLRIN
;
A
#
# COMPACT_ATOMS: atom_id res chain seq x y z
N MET A 1 26.60 19.82 -14.06
CA MET A 1 27.16 18.48 -13.85
C MET A 1 27.24 18.18 -12.35
N LYS A 2 26.68 17.07 -11.93
CA LYS A 2 26.70 16.59 -10.52
C LYS A 2 27.29 15.18 -10.49
N ALA A 3 28.14 14.88 -9.51
CA ALA A 3 28.67 13.54 -9.28
C ALA A 3 28.13 12.98 -7.97
N ILE A 4 27.65 11.73 -8.01
CA ILE A 4 27.21 10.98 -6.82
C ILE A 4 28.17 9.83 -6.59
N SER A 5 28.58 9.65 -5.33
CA SER A 5 29.39 8.51 -4.91
C SER A 5 28.53 7.49 -4.17
N ILE A 6 28.66 6.23 -4.60
CA ILE A 6 28.08 5.08 -3.90
C ILE A 6 29.23 4.12 -3.60
N GLY A 7 29.76 4.21 -2.38
CA GLY A 7 30.98 3.51 -2.01
C GLY A 7 32.18 4.03 -2.81
N SER A 8 32.84 3.15 -3.56
CA SER A 8 33.97 3.51 -4.44
C SER A 8 33.58 3.89 -5.87
N ARG A 9 32.29 3.81 -6.20
CA ARG A 9 31.77 4.12 -7.54
C ARG A 9 31.27 5.55 -7.60
N TYR A 10 31.62 6.28 -8.67
CA TYR A 10 31.11 7.62 -8.98
C TYR A 10 30.28 7.58 -10.24
N GLU A 11 29.08 8.16 -10.19
CA GLU A 11 28.21 8.35 -11.33
C GLU A 11 28.04 9.84 -11.62
N ILE A 12 28.07 10.22 -12.88
CA ILE A 12 27.97 11.61 -13.33
C ILE A 12 26.60 11.86 -13.91
N TYR A 13 25.92 12.89 -13.40
CA TYR A 13 24.59 13.31 -13.82
C TYR A 13 24.62 14.76 -14.31
N ASP A 14 23.61 15.14 -15.04
CA ASP A 14 23.36 16.52 -15.41
C ASP A 14 22.79 17.35 -14.23
N ASP A 15 22.42 18.59 -14.50
CA ASP A 15 21.90 19.50 -13.48
C ASP A 15 20.43 19.20 -13.09
N THR A 16 19.75 18.27 -13.77
CA THR A 16 18.37 17.85 -13.43
C THR A 16 18.32 16.95 -12.21
N LEU A 17 19.47 16.37 -11.80
CA LEU A 17 19.54 15.53 -10.62
C LEU A 17 19.09 16.29 -9.37
N LYS A 18 18.13 15.70 -8.65
CA LYS A 18 17.64 16.14 -7.36
C LYS A 18 17.91 15.07 -6.31
N ALA A 19 18.52 15.45 -5.21
CA ALA A 19 18.69 14.57 -4.06
C ALA A 19 17.67 14.97 -2.97
N TYR A 20 17.05 13.97 -2.36
CA TYR A 20 16.10 14.15 -1.27
C TYR A 20 16.56 13.33 -0.06
N VAL A 21 16.32 13.83 1.15
CA VAL A 21 16.59 13.09 2.39
C VAL A 21 15.62 11.90 2.56
N GLY A 22 14.42 12.04 2.01
CA GLY A 22 13.39 11.00 1.99
C GLY A 22 12.49 11.14 0.77
N LEU A 23 11.65 10.16 0.52
CA LEU A 23 10.67 10.19 -0.56
C LEU A 23 9.67 11.33 -0.31
N PRO A 24 9.45 12.24 -1.27
CA PRO A 24 8.35 13.19 -1.20
C PRO A 24 6.99 12.51 -1.04
N ALA A 25 6.06 13.19 -0.36
CA ALA A 25 4.69 12.73 -0.19
C ALA A 25 3.93 12.81 -1.53
N GLN A 26 3.97 11.75 -2.29
CA GLN A 26 3.30 11.55 -3.57
C GLN A 26 3.15 10.05 -3.84
N THR A 27 2.50 9.70 -4.95
CA THR A 27 2.27 8.29 -5.30
C THR A 27 3.38 7.76 -6.21
N TYR A 28 3.83 6.55 -5.88
CA TYR A 28 4.84 5.80 -6.62
C TYR A 28 4.31 4.42 -7.01
N THR A 29 4.95 3.78 -7.98
CA THR A 29 4.84 2.34 -8.23
C THR A 29 6.22 1.69 -8.18
N VAL A 30 6.28 0.46 -7.67
CA VAL A 30 7.51 -0.33 -7.68
C VAL A 30 7.75 -0.83 -9.09
N CYS A 31 8.95 -0.64 -9.59
CA CYS A 31 9.43 -1.17 -10.86
C CYS A 31 10.68 -2.02 -10.63
N PHE A 32 10.92 -2.95 -11.53
CA PHE A 32 12.12 -3.78 -11.54
C PHE A 32 12.71 -3.86 -12.94
N SER A 33 14.01 -3.77 -13.03
CA SER A 33 14.78 -3.99 -14.26
C SER A 33 15.97 -4.87 -13.95
N GLN A 34 16.28 -5.81 -14.84
CA GLN A 34 17.47 -6.65 -14.69
C GLN A 34 18.78 -5.84 -14.65
N MET A 35 18.81 -4.66 -15.26
CA MET A 35 20.00 -3.82 -15.31
C MET A 35 20.19 -2.96 -14.05
N THR A 36 19.10 -2.43 -13.50
CA THR A 36 19.14 -1.43 -12.40
C THR A 36 18.60 -1.95 -11.08
N GLY A 37 17.98 -3.14 -11.06
CA GLY A 37 17.29 -3.66 -9.89
C GLY A 37 15.94 -2.96 -9.65
N PHE A 38 15.55 -2.86 -8.40
CA PHE A 38 14.32 -2.17 -7.98
C PHE A 38 14.48 -0.65 -8.00
N PHE A 39 13.42 0.03 -8.43
CA PHE A 39 13.30 1.48 -8.34
C PHE A 39 11.84 1.91 -8.22
N LEU A 40 11.62 3.14 -7.79
CA LEU A 40 10.29 3.75 -7.69
C LEU A 40 10.08 4.72 -8.86
N LYS A 41 8.95 4.55 -9.54
CA LYS A 41 8.50 5.48 -10.58
C LYS A 41 7.35 6.31 -10.05
N VAL A 42 7.45 7.63 -10.15
CA VAL A 42 6.35 8.54 -9.80
C VAL A 42 5.16 8.31 -10.73
N ARG A 43 3.98 8.33 -10.19
CA ARG A 43 2.72 8.29 -10.93
C ARG A 43 1.75 9.35 -10.41
N PRO A 44 0.69 9.68 -11.17
CA PRO A 44 -0.36 10.58 -10.67
C PRO A 44 -0.96 10.06 -9.36
N ASP A 45 -1.26 10.95 -8.44
CA ASP A 45 -1.89 10.59 -7.19
C ASP A 45 -3.27 9.97 -7.40
N LEU A 46 -3.66 9.11 -6.49
CA LEU A 46 -4.91 8.38 -6.52
C LEU A 46 -6.05 9.33 -6.11
N VAL A 47 -6.55 10.11 -7.07
CA VAL A 47 -7.66 11.03 -6.83
C VAL A 47 -8.98 10.27 -6.86
N VAL A 48 -9.80 10.49 -5.84
CA VAL A 48 -11.19 10.06 -5.81
C VAL A 48 -12.03 11.20 -6.33
N LYS A 49 -12.59 11.05 -7.54
CA LYS A 49 -13.42 12.07 -8.20
C LYS A 49 -14.90 11.97 -7.82
N GLU A 50 -15.33 10.75 -7.50
CA GLU A 50 -16.71 10.49 -7.12
C GLU A 50 -16.93 10.82 -5.64
N PRO A 51 -18.13 11.31 -5.26
CA PRO A 51 -18.51 11.47 -3.86
C PRO A 51 -18.41 10.13 -3.13
N VAL A 52 -17.72 10.11 -2.00
CA VAL A 52 -17.62 8.90 -1.15
C VAL A 52 -18.72 8.96 -0.10
N TYR A 53 -19.62 7.99 -0.14
CA TYR A 53 -20.77 7.89 0.75
C TYR A 53 -20.50 6.99 1.95
N GLY A 54 -21.35 7.16 2.98
CA GLY A 54 -21.35 6.32 4.16
C GLY A 54 -20.16 6.56 5.08
N VAL A 55 -19.73 5.48 5.74
CA VAL A 55 -18.72 5.51 6.81
C VAL A 55 -17.26 5.44 6.30
N HIS A 56 -17.04 5.46 4.99
CA HIS A 56 -15.71 5.28 4.41
C HIS A 56 -14.72 6.40 4.75
N PRO A 57 -15.10 7.70 4.69
CA PRO A 57 -14.19 8.79 5.08
C PRO A 57 -13.72 8.69 6.52
N GLU A 58 -14.64 8.40 7.46
CA GLU A 58 -14.32 8.23 8.89
C GLU A 58 -13.42 7.03 9.17
N LYS A 59 -13.67 5.91 8.47
CA LYS A 59 -12.81 4.71 8.55
C LYS A 59 -11.39 5.01 8.05
N ALA A 60 -11.24 5.74 6.94
CA ALA A 60 -9.93 6.12 6.42
C ALA A 60 -9.18 7.02 7.41
N GLU A 61 -9.84 8.02 8.00
CA GLU A 61 -9.25 8.88 9.02
C GLU A 61 -8.87 8.11 10.29
N LYS A 62 -9.70 7.14 10.71
CA LYS A 62 -9.39 6.28 11.85
C LYS A 62 -8.12 5.48 11.61
N VAL A 63 -7.93 4.91 10.42
CA VAL A 63 -6.72 4.17 10.04
C VAL A 63 -5.49 5.07 10.14
N LEU A 64 -5.53 6.27 9.54
CA LEU A 64 -4.40 7.20 9.55
C LEU A 64 -4.08 7.71 10.96
N ARG A 65 -5.09 8.00 11.79
CA ARG A 65 -4.87 8.34 13.20
C ARG A 65 -4.18 7.20 13.95
N SER A 66 -4.60 5.96 13.74
CA SER A 66 -3.96 4.80 14.36
C SER A 66 -2.53 4.61 13.86
N PHE A 67 -2.29 4.80 12.56
CA PHE A 67 -0.94 4.73 12.00
C PHE A 67 -0.02 5.80 12.61
N LYS A 68 -0.52 7.01 12.83
CA LYS A 68 0.25 8.08 13.48
C LYS A 68 0.62 7.76 14.92
N VAL A 69 -0.29 7.12 15.67
CA VAL A 69 -0.11 6.84 17.11
C VAL A 69 0.71 5.57 17.35
N PHE A 70 0.54 4.54 16.54
CA PHE A 70 1.23 3.27 16.74
C PHE A 70 2.72 3.39 16.43
N GLN A 71 3.55 2.74 17.25
CA GLN A 71 5.01 2.67 17.06
C GLN A 71 5.43 1.39 16.30
N ARG A 72 4.51 0.80 15.54
CA ARG A 72 4.72 -0.44 14.78
C ARG A 72 3.99 -0.36 13.45
N ASN A 73 4.28 -1.30 12.57
CA ASN A 73 3.55 -1.47 11.32
C ASN A 73 2.05 -1.63 11.59
N LEU A 74 1.26 -1.13 10.66
CA LEU A 74 -0.20 -1.24 10.68
C LEU A 74 -0.67 -1.89 9.39
N GLY A 75 -1.44 -2.98 9.50
CA GLY A 75 -2.04 -3.65 8.36
C GLY A 75 -3.55 -3.38 8.29
N VAL A 76 -4.04 -3.22 7.07
CA VAL A 76 -5.47 -3.07 6.73
C VAL A 76 -5.81 -4.04 5.61
N ILE A 77 -6.76 -4.93 5.83
CA ILE A 77 -7.34 -5.80 4.80
C ILE A 77 -8.69 -5.24 4.37
N LEU A 78 -8.86 -5.10 3.06
CA LEU A 78 -10.11 -4.73 2.41
C LEU A 78 -10.61 -5.95 1.62
N SER A 79 -11.62 -6.66 2.14
CA SER A 79 -12.14 -7.88 1.52
C SER A 79 -13.57 -7.72 1.03
N GLY A 80 -13.96 -8.51 0.03
CA GLY A 80 -15.34 -8.57 -0.49
C GLY A 80 -15.36 -8.73 -2.01
N ASP A 81 -16.55 -8.91 -2.58
CA ASP A 81 -16.73 -9.19 -3.99
C ASP A 81 -16.18 -8.11 -4.92
N LYS A 82 -16.02 -8.45 -6.19
CA LYS A 82 -15.56 -7.49 -7.20
C LYS A 82 -16.61 -6.38 -7.39
N GLY A 83 -16.16 -5.13 -7.52
CA GLY A 83 -17.04 -3.99 -7.85
C GLY A 83 -17.74 -3.32 -6.67
N ILE A 84 -17.52 -3.76 -5.42
CA ILE A 84 -18.20 -3.23 -4.22
C ILE A 84 -17.48 -2.08 -3.50
N GLY A 85 -16.50 -1.43 -4.14
CA GLY A 85 -15.89 -0.20 -3.61
C GLY A 85 -14.57 -0.38 -2.84
N LYS A 86 -13.96 -1.60 -2.77
CA LYS A 86 -12.66 -1.81 -2.11
C LYS A 86 -11.56 -0.89 -2.66
N SER A 87 -11.38 -0.88 -3.98
CA SER A 87 -10.36 -0.05 -4.62
C SER A 87 -10.67 1.45 -4.49
N LEU A 88 -11.94 1.84 -4.43
CA LEU A 88 -12.33 3.22 -4.13
C LEU A 88 -11.87 3.63 -2.72
N PHE A 89 -12.12 2.78 -1.73
CA PHE A 89 -11.67 3.04 -0.36
C PHE A 89 -10.13 3.03 -0.26
N ALA A 90 -9.46 2.11 -0.94
CA ALA A 90 -8.00 2.07 -0.98
C ALA A 90 -7.41 3.37 -1.58
N ARG A 91 -8.03 3.89 -2.66
CA ARG A 91 -7.67 5.19 -3.24
C ARG A 91 -7.92 6.35 -2.28
N LEU A 92 -9.08 6.38 -1.61
CA LEU A 92 -9.41 7.40 -0.62
C LEU A 92 -8.39 7.42 0.52
N LEU A 93 -8.07 6.26 1.09
CA LEU A 93 -7.08 6.13 2.16
C LEU A 93 -5.69 6.56 1.69
N SER A 94 -5.30 6.19 0.46
CA SER A 94 -4.02 6.58 -0.15
C SER A 94 -3.94 8.09 -0.40
N ALA A 95 -5.00 8.71 -0.94
CA ALA A 95 -5.05 10.16 -1.15
C ALA A 95 -4.90 10.93 0.17
N LYS A 96 -5.66 10.52 1.21
CA LYS A 96 -5.54 11.11 2.55
C LYS A 96 -4.16 10.87 3.18
N ALA A 97 -3.49 9.77 2.86
CA ALA A 97 -2.12 9.52 3.32
C ALA A 97 -1.13 10.49 2.68
N VAL A 98 -1.23 10.76 1.37
CA VAL A 98 -0.41 11.77 0.69
C VAL A 98 -0.66 13.16 1.27
N GLU A 99 -1.91 13.56 1.48
CA GLU A 99 -2.28 14.82 2.14
C GLU A 99 -1.70 14.93 3.57
N ALA A 100 -1.60 13.79 4.27
CA ALA A 100 -1.00 13.73 5.61
C ALA A 100 0.53 13.70 5.61
N GLY A 101 1.17 13.77 4.44
CA GLY A 101 2.63 13.82 4.29
C GLY A 101 3.32 12.46 4.12
N TYR A 102 2.57 11.37 3.91
CA TYR A 102 3.14 10.03 3.71
C TYR A 102 3.27 9.69 2.22
N PRO A 103 4.43 9.21 1.75
CA PRO A 103 4.54 8.61 0.42
C PRO A 103 3.66 7.37 0.32
N VAL A 104 3.01 7.18 -0.83
CA VAL A 104 2.23 5.99 -1.15
C VAL A 104 2.93 5.21 -2.25
N ILE A 105 3.19 3.93 -2.01
CA ILE A 105 3.89 3.04 -2.93
C ILE A 105 2.94 1.91 -3.32
N ILE A 106 2.63 1.82 -4.61
CA ILE A 106 1.78 0.77 -5.17
C ILE A 106 2.65 -0.41 -5.59
N VAL A 107 2.22 -1.59 -5.17
CA VAL A 107 2.84 -2.88 -5.50
C VAL A 107 1.82 -3.69 -6.29
N ASP A 108 1.94 -3.67 -7.60
CA ASP A 108 1.00 -4.28 -8.55
C ASP A 108 1.59 -5.50 -9.28
N GLN A 109 2.84 -5.86 -8.99
CA GLN A 109 3.53 -7.00 -9.59
C GLN A 109 4.35 -7.77 -8.56
N ALA A 110 4.39 -9.09 -8.72
CA ALA A 110 5.20 -9.97 -7.89
C ALA A 110 6.60 -10.14 -8.51
N PHE A 111 7.56 -9.38 -8.00
CA PHE A 111 8.97 -9.54 -8.37
C PHE A 111 9.72 -10.35 -7.30
N PRO A 112 10.64 -11.26 -7.68
CA PRO A 112 11.53 -11.89 -6.72
C PRO A 112 12.34 -10.85 -5.94
N GLY A 113 12.37 -10.97 -4.60
CA GLY A 113 13.08 -10.03 -3.72
C GLY A 113 12.33 -8.74 -3.37
N ILE A 114 11.07 -8.59 -3.81
CA ILE A 114 10.28 -7.37 -3.54
C ILE A 114 10.06 -7.12 -2.04
N ALA A 115 9.90 -8.17 -1.23
CA ALA A 115 9.73 -8.03 0.21
C ALA A 115 10.97 -7.39 0.86
N SER A 116 12.18 -7.85 0.49
CA SER A 116 13.44 -7.26 0.96
C SER A 116 13.64 -5.82 0.49
N TYR A 117 13.21 -5.51 -0.74
CA TYR A 117 13.22 -4.13 -1.23
C TYR A 117 12.30 -3.22 -0.41
N ILE A 118 11.06 -3.66 -0.11
CA ILE A 118 10.13 -2.93 0.75
C ILE A 118 10.72 -2.74 2.15
N GLU A 119 11.37 -3.78 2.69
CA GLU A 119 12.01 -3.74 4.00
C GLU A 119 13.13 -2.71 4.07
N SER A 120 13.90 -2.54 2.99
CA SER A 120 15.01 -1.57 2.90
C SER A 120 14.57 -0.11 2.93
N ILE A 121 13.28 0.20 2.76
CA ILE A 121 12.77 1.57 2.86
C ILE A 121 12.53 1.89 4.33
N GLU A 122 13.40 2.70 4.93
CA GLU A 122 13.37 3.01 6.37
C GLU A 122 12.40 4.14 6.75
N GLN A 123 11.90 4.88 5.77
CA GLN A 123 10.93 5.96 5.96
C GLN A 123 9.54 5.43 6.31
N GLU A 124 8.75 6.25 7.04
CA GLU A 124 7.31 6.01 7.20
C GLU A 124 6.59 6.15 5.86
N VAL A 125 6.03 5.06 5.38
CA VAL A 125 5.38 4.97 4.06
C VAL A 125 4.12 4.12 4.09
N VAL A 126 3.27 4.31 3.10
CA VAL A 126 2.07 3.51 2.87
C VAL A 126 2.29 2.62 1.65
N PHE A 127 2.10 1.32 1.81
CA PHE A 127 2.11 0.35 0.71
C PHE A 127 0.69 -0.07 0.37
N LEU A 128 0.34 0.03 -0.91
CA LEU A 128 -0.93 -0.44 -1.46
C LEU A 128 -0.69 -1.66 -2.33
N PHE A 129 -1.26 -2.80 -1.93
CA PHE A 129 -1.32 -4.03 -2.70
C PHE A 129 -2.75 -4.22 -3.20
N ASP A 130 -2.99 -3.94 -4.47
CA ASP A 130 -4.31 -4.15 -5.06
C ASP A 130 -4.42 -5.58 -5.64
N GLU A 131 -5.56 -6.22 -5.39
CA GLU A 131 -5.80 -7.63 -5.78
C GLU A 131 -4.69 -8.59 -5.32
N PHE A 132 -4.26 -8.48 -4.07
CA PHE A 132 -3.15 -9.24 -3.50
C PHE A 132 -3.31 -10.76 -3.66
N ASP A 133 -4.53 -11.26 -3.47
CA ASP A 133 -4.91 -12.66 -3.66
C ASP A 133 -4.67 -13.18 -5.09
N LYS A 134 -4.65 -12.30 -6.09
CA LYS A 134 -4.35 -12.64 -7.47
C LYS A 134 -2.88 -12.44 -7.82
N THR A 135 -2.34 -11.28 -7.44
CA THR A 135 -0.95 -10.90 -7.77
C THR A 135 0.06 -11.79 -7.06
N PHE A 136 -0.25 -12.18 -5.81
CA PHE A 136 0.60 -12.99 -4.95
C PHE A 136 -0.07 -14.32 -4.56
N GLY A 137 -1.01 -14.82 -5.39
CA GLY A 137 -1.68 -16.09 -5.14
C GLY A 137 -0.68 -17.24 -5.05
N SER A 138 -0.93 -18.16 -4.10
CA SER A 138 -0.13 -19.38 -3.94
C SER A 138 -0.41 -20.35 -5.10
N ASN A 139 0.64 -20.82 -5.76
CA ASN A 139 0.59 -21.94 -6.70
C ASN A 139 1.12 -23.18 -6.01
N HIS A 140 0.86 -24.38 -6.57
CA HIS A 140 1.29 -25.66 -6.00
C HIS A 140 2.79 -25.75 -5.66
N ASP A 141 3.64 -24.96 -6.34
CA ASP A 141 5.10 -25.01 -6.19
C ASP A 141 5.69 -23.79 -5.44
N SER A 142 4.91 -22.76 -5.14
CA SER A 142 5.40 -21.55 -4.45
C SER A 142 4.29 -20.85 -3.66
N ASP A 143 4.66 -20.36 -2.48
CA ASP A 143 3.84 -19.45 -1.68
C ASP A 143 4.52 -18.07 -1.60
N PRO A 144 4.27 -17.18 -2.61
CA PRO A 144 4.85 -15.85 -2.61
C PRO A 144 4.42 -15.02 -1.39
N GLN A 145 3.26 -15.31 -0.80
CA GLN A 145 2.75 -14.60 0.37
C GLN A 145 3.60 -14.84 1.62
N SER A 146 4.23 -16.02 1.72
CA SER A 146 5.10 -16.34 2.86
C SER A 146 6.28 -15.37 3.00
N THR A 147 6.77 -14.83 1.88
CA THR A 147 7.87 -13.85 1.87
C THR A 147 7.51 -12.52 2.52
N PHE A 148 6.23 -12.19 2.62
CA PHE A 148 5.74 -10.98 3.26
C PHE A 148 5.42 -11.13 4.75
N LEU A 149 5.42 -12.36 5.28
CA LEU A 149 5.01 -12.59 6.66
C LEU A 149 5.91 -11.87 7.67
N SER A 150 7.24 -11.91 7.46
CA SER A 150 8.21 -11.18 8.28
C SER A 150 8.05 -9.68 8.17
N LEU A 151 7.81 -9.18 6.95
CA LEU A 151 7.58 -7.76 6.69
C LEU A 151 6.35 -7.23 7.44
N PHE A 152 5.25 -7.99 7.44
CA PHE A 152 4.03 -7.61 8.15
C PHE A 152 4.16 -7.73 9.67
N ASP A 153 5.07 -8.58 10.20
CA ASP A 153 5.34 -8.70 11.64
C ASP A 153 6.03 -7.46 12.23
N GLY A 154 6.53 -6.55 11.40
CA GLY A 154 7.09 -5.28 11.84
C GLY A 154 8.52 -5.35 12.33
N THR A 155 9.30 -6.32 11.85
CA THR A 155 10.73 -6.42 12.12
C THR A 155 11.58 -5.40 11.35
N SER A 156 11.00 -4.76 10.31
CA SER A 156 11.67 -3.78 9.48
C SER A 156 11.90 -2.45 10.20
N GLN A 157 13.03 -1.81 9.91
CA GLN A 157 13.25 -0.42 10.26
C GLN A 157 12.26 0.47 9.47
N GLY A 158 11.76 1.51 10.11
CA GLY A 158 10.76 2.39 9.51
C GLY A 158 9.34 1.79 9.53
N LYS A 159 8.43 2.54 10.10
CA LYS A 159 7.02 2.18 10.26
C LYS A 159 6.29 2.20 8.91
N LYS A 160 5.50 1.18 8.64
CA LYS A 160 4.78 1.01 7.37
C LYS A 160 3.29 0.78 7.61
N LEU A 161 2.47 1.42 6.77
CA LEU A 161 1.04 1.11 6.65
C LEU A 161 0.84 0.22 5.43
N PHE A 162 0.35 -1.00 5.63
CA PHE A 162 0.04 -1.93 4.55
C PHE A 162 -1.46 -1.94 4.29
N ILE A 163 -1.86 -1.66 3.06
CA ILE A 163 -3.24 -1.73 2.58
C ILE A 163 -3.30 -2.85 1.57
N ILE A 164 -4.10 -3.88 1.84
CA ILE A 164 -4.27 -5.05 0.97
C ILE A 164 -5.72 -5.11 0.54
N THR A 165 -5.99 -5.19 -0.76
CA THR A 165 -7.32 -5.55 -1.27
C THR A 165 -7.31 -7.01 -1.70
N CYS A 166 -8.40 -7.74 -1.41
CA CYS A 166 -8.63 -9.11 -1.86
C CYS A 166 -10.12 -9.35 -2.13
N ASN A 167 -10.41 -10.30 -3.01
CA ASN A 167 -11.81 -10.68 -3.25
C ASN A 167 -12.29 -11.66 -2.20
N SER A 168 -11.42 -12.55 -1.74
CA SER A 168 -11.73 -13.54 -0.70
C SER A 168 -10.56 -13.68 0.26
N LEU A 169 -10.86 -13.86 1.54
CA LEU A 169 -9.87 -14.19 2.56
C LEU A 169 -9.25 -15.58 2.34
N HIS A 170 -9.96 -16.49 1.70
CA HIS A 170 -9.43 -17.82 1.35
C HIS A 170 -8.25 -17.77 0.38
N GLY A 171 -8.09 -16.67 -0.35
CA GLY A 171 -6.91 -16.42 -1.21
C GLY A 171 -5.71 -15.87 -0.47
N LEU A 172 -5.82 -15.60 0.83
CA LEU A 172 -4.73 -15.12 1.67
C LEU A 172 -4.19 -16.26 2.52
N ASN A 173 -2.88 -16.20 2.78
CA ASN A 173 -2.23 -17.11 3.71
C ASN A 173 -2.83 -16.96 5.11
N ASP A 174 -3.20 -18.07 5.76
CA ASP A 174 -3.83 -18.07 7.09
C ASP A 174 -3.02 -17.34 8.16
N TYR A 175 -1.70 -17.40 8.07
CA TYR A 175 -0.80 -16.69 8.98
C TYR A 175 -0.84 -15.16 8.81
N MET A 176 -1.32 -14.65 7.67
CA MET A 176 -1.55 -13.23 7.48
C MET A 176 -2.81 -12.77 8.23
N VAL A 177 -3.89 -13.53 8.11
CA VAL A 177 -5.23 -13.16 8.61
C VAL A 177 -5.36 -13.43 10.10
N ASN A 178 -4.88 -14.59 10.56
CA ASN A 178 -5.17 -15.11 11.89
C ASN A 178 -4.12 -14.76 12.95
N ARG A 179 -2.98 -14.18 12.59
CA ARG A 179 -1.95 -13.80 13.57
C ARG A 179 -2.20 -12.40 14.13
N PRO A 180 -2.44 -12.26 15.44
CA PRO A 180 -2.61 -10.94 16.07
C PRO A 180 -1.40 -10.05 15.82
N GLY A 181 -1.65 -8.80 15.47
CA GLY A 181 -0.61 -7.79 15.30
C GLY A 181 -0.18 -7.49 13.86
N ARG A 182 -0.43 -8.39 12.88
CA ARG A 182 -0.12 -8.13 11.47
C ARG A 182 -1.12 -7.17 10.84
N PHE A 183 -2.41 -7.55 10.87
CA PHE A 183 -3.49 -6.74 10.34
C PHE A 183 -4.42 -6.32 11.47
N HIS A 184 -4.44 -5.01 11.72
CA HIS A 184 -5.24 -4.44 12.81
C HIS A 184 -6.67 -4.16 12.38
N TYR A 185 -6.84 -3.80 11.09
CA TYR A 185 -8.14 -3.54 10.51
C TYR A 185 -8.47 -4.54 9.43
N HIS A 186 -9.67 -5.08 9.51
CA HIS A 186 -10.29 -5.86 8.46
C HIS A 186 -11.65 -5.24 8.13
N PHE A 187 -11.74 -4.58 6.99
CA PHE A 187 -12.98 -4.03 6.48
C PHE A 187 -13.56 -4.97 5.43
N ARG A 188 -14.69 -5.56 5.75
CA ARG A 188 -15.45 -6.35 4.80
C ARG A 188 -16.41 -5.43 4.05
N PHE A 189 -16.29 -5.41 2.74
CA PHE A 189 -17.19 -4.70 1.84
C PHE A 189 -18.32 -5.62 1.41
N GLY A 190 -19.54 -5.10 1.42
CA GLY A 190 -20.75 -5.75 0.96
C GLY A 190 -21.54 -4.82 0.04
N TYR A 191 -22.69 -5.27 -0.41
CA TYR A 191 -23.60 -4.41 -1.14
C TYR A 191 -24.04 -3.23 -0.26
N PRO A 192 -24.26 -2.04 -0.85
CA PRO A 192 -24.68 -0.86 -0.10
C PRO A 192 -25.97 -1.13 0.67
N THR A 193 -26.02 -0.63 1.88
CA THR A 193 -27.23 -0.67 2.71
C THR A 193 -28.32 0.23 2.11
N GLY A 194 -29.58 -0.03 2.46
CA GLY A 194 -30.69 0.83 2.02
C GLY A 194 -30.52 2.30 2.40
N GLU A 195 -29.79 2.58 3.49
CA GLU A 195 -29.49 3.94 3.94
C GLU A 195 -28.42 4.62 3.09
N GLU A 196 -27.36 3.90 2.74
CA GLU A 196 -26.31 4.38 1.80
C GLU A 196 -26.88 4.63 0.40
N ILE A 197 -27.80 3.77 -0.07
CA ILE A 197 -28.52 3.98 -1.33
C ILE A 197 -29.38 5.24 -1.26
N ARG A 198 -30.09 5.48 -0.16
CA ARG A 198 -30.89 6.72 0.01
C ARG A 198 -30.02 7.97 0.07
N GLN A 199 -28.86 7.92 0.72
CA GLN A 199 -27.90 9.02 0.71
C GLN A 199 -27.42 9.32 -0.72
N TYR A 200 -27.09 8.30 -1.48
CA TYR A 200 -26.70 8.44 -2.88
C TYR A 200 -27.79 9.12 -3.73
N LEU A 201 -29.03 8.68 -3.60
CA LEU A 201 -30.18 9.21 -4.35
C LEU A 201 -30.60 10.64 -3.93
N ARG A 202 -30.20 11.12 -2.75
CA ARG A 202 -30.51 12.48 -2.29
C ARG A 202 -29.50 13.53 -2.77
N ILE A 203 -28.33 13.11 -3.20
CA ILE A 203 -27.22 14.00 -3.59
C ILE A 203 -27.11 14.09 -5.12
N ASN A 204 -27.69 13.16 -5.87
CA ASN A 204 -27.83 13.18 -7.31
C ASN A 204 -29.28 13.37 -7.71
#